data_9de38044b62169c64aadd4ae63691ce8
#
_entry.id   9de38044b62169c64aadd4ae63691ce8
#
_cell.length_a   1.000
_cell.length_b   1.000
_cell.length_c   1.000
_cell.angle_alpha   90.00
_cell.angle_beta   90.00
_cell.angle_gamma   90.00
#
_symmetry.space_group_name_H-M   'P 1'
#
loop_
_entity.id
_entity.type
_entity.pdbx_description
1 polymer ?
#
loop_
_entity_poly.entity_id
_entity_poly.type
_entity_poly.pdbx_seq_one_letter_code
_entity_poly.pdbx_strand_id
1 'polypeptide(L)'
;MKNIFKKPKYIIILGTTGSGSGAIFDYLNGRNDLYNPLVDQEYPLPMLPNGLMSLESISGKAFDPAITEYALIQFKFIAHQLMEYWFKRTKNEDLKKKIPFFKKEIDQFIKEISFGNFPMRLFWRELMETPEQYIFDRLKKRIGFKKKIPQSRLIVSQKDLIIAAQKLHNNMFCINSNGCPVLLDQGGSGWNPTESTKYFEDHKIVLVTRDPRDQFAELRQYKKAESVEGFIEWYGEMQRRLNLINDPNILIVKFEDFVMNNEQSIKKLCKHTAISPNIKSTYQSNLSKKNICKFSNLVLQNEIEKIESVFKEYTFN
;
A
#
# COMPACT_ATOMS: atom_id res chain seq x y z
N MET A 1 18.46 -31.74 11.48
CA MET A 1 17.84 -31.29 10.23
C MET A 1 17.69 -29.76 10.29
N LYS A 2 18.42 -29.01 9.47
CA LYS A 2 18.21 -27.56 9.35
C LYS A 2 16.85 -27.36 8.67
N ASN A 3 15.84 -26.94 9.43
CA ASN A 3 14.62 -26.41 8.83
C ASN A 3 15.00 -25.16 8.05
N ILE A 4 15.27 -25.34 6.75
CA ILE A 4 15.46 -24.22 5.83
C ILE A 4 14.05 -23.69 5.58
N PHE A 5 13.60 -22.74 6.41
CA PHE A 5 12.40 -21.99 6.11
C PHE A 5 12.64 -21.30 4.76
N LYS A 6 11.80 -21.64 3.78
CA LYS A 6 11.84 -20.98 2.47
C LYS A 6 11.60 -19.48 2.69
N LYS A 7 12.53 -18.65 2.25
CA LYS A 7 12.37 -17.18 2.35
C LYS A 7 11.14 -16.76 1.51
N PRO A 8 10.29 -15.87 2.02
CA PRO A 8 9.19 -15.31 1.24
C PRO A 8 9.74 -14.47 0.08
N LYS A 9 8.93 -14.29 -0.96
CA LYS A 9 9.28 -13.36 -2.05
C LYS A 9 9.16 -11.91 -1.59
N TYR A 10 8.18 -11.61 -0.74
CA TYR A 10 7.89 -10.26 -0.26
C TYR A 10 7.83 -10.19 1.25
N ILE A 11 8.36 -9.11 1.80
CA ILE A 11 8.15 -8.65 3.17
C ILE A 11 7.49 -7.27 3.07
N ILE A 12 6.27 -7.18 3.59
CA ILE A 12 5.44 -5.97 3.45
C ILE A 12 5.23 -5.38 4.83
N ILE A 13 5.64 -4.13 5.01
CA ILE A 13 5.42 -3.38 6.23
C ILE A 13 4.14 -2.56 6.07
N LEU A 14 3.23 -2.74 6.99
CA LEU A 14 1.97 -2.02 7.03
C LEU A 14 1.81 -1.28 8.35
N GLY A 15 1.08 -0.22 8.31
CA GLY A 15 0.62 0.51 9.47
C GLY A 15 -0.51 1.45 9.10
N THR A 16 -1.19 1.96 10.12
CA THR A 16 -2.09 3.09 9.93
C THR A 16 -1.33 4.39 10.19
N THR A 17 -1.90 5.51 9.79
CA THR A 17 -1.24 6.81 9.97
C THR A 17 -0.81 7.02 11.41
N GLY A 18 0.47 7.33 11.62
CA GLY A 18 1.03 7.56 12.95
C GLY A 18 1.36 6.30 13.77
N SER A 19 1.26 5.10 13.19
CA SER A 19 1.55 3.83 13.87
C SER A 19 3.04 3.57 14.14
N GLY A 20 3.94 4.35 13.55
CA GLY A 20 5.39 4.16 13.72
C GLY A 20 5.99 3.05 12.86
N SER A 21 5.29 2.58 11.81
CA SER A 21 5.75 1.54 10.88
C SER A 21 7.11 1.83 10.25
N GLY A 22 7.44 3.11 10.04
CA GLY A 22 8.73 3.54 9.52
C GLY A 22 9.93 3.02 10.32
N ALA A 23 9.82 2.86 11.64
CA ALA A 23 10.93 2.34 12.45
C ALA A 23 11.28 0.88 12.11
N ILE A 24 10.27 0.04 11.86
CA ILE A 24 10.47 -1.36 11.45
C ILE A 24 10.93 -1.42 10.01
N PHE A 25 10.36 -0.58 9.15
CA PHE A 25 10.82 -0.46 7.78
C PHE A 25 12.29 -0.04 7.71
N ASP A 26 12.72 0.98 8.44
CA ASP A 26 14.11 1.45 8.49
C ASP A 26 15.05 0.35 9.00
N TYR A 27 14.63 -0.42 10.00
CA TYR A 27 15.42 -1.57 10.47
C TYR A 27 15.62 -2.59 9.35
N LEU A 28 14.58 -2.94 8.62
CA LEU A 28 14.67 -3.91 7.53
C LEU A 28 15.40 -3.33 6.31
N ASN A 29 15.17 -2.08 5.98
CA ASN A 29 15.83 -1.39 4.87
C ASN A 29 17.35 -1.19 5.10
N GLY A 30 17.77 -1.09 6.37
CA GLY A 30 19.18 -1.01 6.74
C GLY A 30 19.95 -2.33 6.63
N ARG A 31 19.33 -3.42 6.15
CA ARG A 31 19.94 -4.74 6.00
C ARG A 31 20.34 -4.99 4.55
N ASN A 32 21.37 -5.81 4.36
CA ASN A 32 21.91 -6.15 3.04
C ASN A 32 21.36 -7.47 2.46
N ASP A 33 20.50 -8.19 3.18
CA ASP A 33 19.87 -9.44 2.75
C ASP A 33 18.44 -9.24 2.23
N LEU A 34 17.99 -7.99 2.09
CA LEU A 34 16.71 -7.59 1.55
C LEU A 34 16.91 -6.66 0.35
N TYR A 35 15.97 -6.67 -0.56
CA TYR A 35 15.95 -5.79 -1.71
C TYR A 35 14.79 -4.79 -1.62
N ASN A 36 15.11 -3.51 -1.53
CA ASN A 36 14.13 -2.42 -1.58
C ASN A 36 14.14 -1.77 -2.99
N PRO A 37 13.12 -2.04 -3.85
CA PRO A 37 13.05 -1.47 -5.18
C PRO A 37 12.63 0.00 -5.19
N LEU A 38 11.94 0.47 -4.16
CA LEU A 38 11.33 1.80 -4.10
C LEU A 38 12.12 2.81 -3.29
N VAL A 39 13.25 2.38 -2.72
CA VAL A 39 14.15 3.21 -1.91
C VAL A 39 13.43 3.67 -0.63
N ASP A 40 12.90 4.87 -0.62
CA ASP A 40 12.19 5.51 0.50
C ASP A 40 10.71 5.81 0.17
N GLN A 41 10.19 5.21 -0.91
CA GLN A 41 8.81 5.43 -1.35
C GLN A 41 7.89 4.29 -0.90
N GLU A 42 6.68 4.65 -0.49
CA GLU A 42 5.58 3.73 -0.22
C GLU A 42 4.99 3.16 -1.51
N TYR A 43 4.42 1.94 -1.43
CA TYR A 43 3.71 1.30 -2.54
C TYR A 43 2.20 1.15 -2.26
N PRO A 44 1.41 2.20 -2.32
CA PRO A 44 0.00 2.14 -1.98
C PRO A 44 -0.93 1.64 -3.10
N LEU A 45 -0.44 1.24 -4.28
CA LEU A 45 -1.27 0.87 -5.42
C LEU A 45 -2.39 -0.14 -5.12
N PRO A 46 -2.20 -1.16 -4.25
CA PRO A 46 -3.29 -2.06 -3.89
C PRO A 46 -4.50 -1.36 -3.24
N MET A 47 -4.25 -0.36 -2.39
CA MET A 47 -5.27 0.29 -1.55
C MET A 47 -5.72 1.67 -2.05
N LEU A 48 -5.07 2.25 -3.05
CA LEU A 48 -5.48 3.53 -3.61
C LEU A 48 -6.91 3.47 -4.17
N PRO A 49 -7.69 4.56 -4.09
CA PRO A 49 -8.91 4.69 -4.89
C PRO A 49 -8.60 4.40 -6.36
N ASN A 50 -9.43 3.56 -6.99
CA ASN A 50 -9.18 3.01 -8.32
C ASN A 50 -7.90 2.16 -8.47
N GLY A 51 -7.29 1.73 -7.36
CA GLY A 51 -6.20 0.76 -7.33
C GLY A 51 -6.68 -0.69 -7.53
N LEU A 52 -5.82 -1.66 -7.13
CA LEU A 52 -6.12 -3.08 -7.39
C LEU A 52 -7.38 -3.58 -6.67
N MET A 53 -7.61 -3.19 -5.40
CA MET A 53 -8.81 -3.58 -4.67
C MET A 53 -10.09 -3.04 -5.32
N SER A 54 -10.06 -1.78 -5.78
CA SER A 54 -11.19 -1.18 -6.50
C SER A 54 -11.46 -1.88 -7.83
N LEU A 55 -10.40 -2.19 -8.57
CA LEU A 55 -10.50 -2.89 -9.84
C LEU A 55 -11.06 -4.31 -9.68
N GLU A 56 -10.58 -5.03 -8.66
CA GLU A 56 -11.09 -6.36 -8.33
C GLU A 56 -12.56 -6.36 -7.90
N SER A 57 -12.99 -5.33 -7.15
CA SER A 57 -14.39 -5.23 -6.70
C SER A 57 -15.38 -5.16 -7.87
N ILE A 58 -14.93 -4.68 -9.02
CA ILE A 58 -15.70 -4.59 -10.27
C ILE A 58 -15.58 -5.88 -11.08
N SER A 59 -14.43 -6.54 -11.00
CA SER A 59 -14.13 -7.76 -11.74
C SER A 59 -15.11 -8.90 -11.40
N GLY A 60 -15.67 -9.52 -12.43
CA GLY A 60 -16.57 -10.66 -12.27
C GLY A 60 -17.98 -10.32 -11.76
N LYS A 61 -18.26 -9.06 -11.39
CA LYS A 61 -19.58 -8.63 -10.89
C LYS A 61 -20.37 -7.80 -11.89
N ALA A 62 -19.68 -7.00 -12.69
CA ALA A 62 -20.30 -6.10 -13.66
C ALA A 62 -19.84 -6.46 -15.06
N PHE A 63 -20.66 -7.20 -15.81
CA PHE A 63 -20.47 -7.45 -17.23
C PHE A 63 -20.97 -6.25 -18.07
N ASP A 64 -20.73 -5.04 -17.60
CA ASP A 64 -21.08 -3.83 -18.30
C ASP A 64 -19.80 -3.18 -18.86
N PRO A 65 -19.67 -3.08 -20.21
CA PRO A 65 -18.51 -2.47 -20.85
C PRO A 65 -18.25 -1.03 -20.39
N ALA A 66 -19.28 -0.28 -20.03
CA ALA A 66 -19.13 1.10 -19.56
C ALA A 66 -18.40 1.14 -18.21
N ILE A 67 -18.81 0.30 -17.26
CA ILE A 67 -18.24 0.24 -15.92
C ILE A 67 -16.81 -0.32 -15.98
N THR A 68 -16.61 -1.41 -16.70
CA THR A 68 -15.31 -2.07 -16.77
C THR A 68 -14.28 -1.25 -17.53
N GLU A 69 -14.66 -0.61 -18.61
CA GLU A 69 -13.78 0.30 -19.33
C GLU A 69 -13.36 1.50 -18.47
N TYR A 70 -14.31 2.13 -17.79
CA TYR A 70 -14.04 3.25 -16.91
C TYR A 70 -13.05 2.81 -15.81
N ALA A 71 -13.28 1.66 -15.19
CA ALA A 71 -12.38 1.13 -14.16
C ALA A 71 -10.96 0.90 -14.67
N LEU A 72 -10.79 0.33 -15.88
CA LEU A 72 -9.47 0.13 -16.49
C LEU A 72 -8.74 1.45 -16.76
N ILE A 73 -9.48 2.46 -17.23
CA ILE A 73 -8.91 3.80 -17.48
C ILE A 73 -8.48 4.46 -16.17
N GLN A 74 -9.33 4.41 -15.13
CA GLN A 74 -9.02 4.99 -13.83
C GLN A 74 -7.85 4.27 -13.15
N PHE A 75 -7.79 2.95 -13.24
CA PHE A 75 -6.64 2.20 -12.73
C PHE A 75 -5.33 2.60 -13.42
N LYS A 76 -5.34 2.68 -14.75
CA LYS A 76 -4.16 3.14 -15.51
C LYS A 76 -3.74 4.55 -15.09
N PHE A 77 -4.70 5.44 -14.95
CA PHE A 77 -4.45 6.83 -14.54
C PHE A 77 -3.80 6.89 -13.17
N ILE A 78 -4.38 6.23 -12.15
CA ILE A 78 -3.85 6.30 -10.79
C ILE A 78 -2.47 5.64 -10.67
N ALA A 79 -2.24 4.53 -11.36
CA ALA A 79 -0.92 3.88 -11.39
C ALA A 79 0.15 4.79 -12.02
N HIS A 80 -0.17 5.50 -13.10
CA HIS A 80 0.75 6.46 -13.70
C HIS A 80 0.99 7.68 -12.83
N GLN A 81 -0.05 8.21 -12.15
CA GLN A 81 0.08 9.32 -11.20
C GLN A 81 0.98 8.94 -10.01
N LEU A 82 0.84 7.72 -9.50
CA LEU A 82 1.71 7.21 -8.43
C LEU A 82 3.18 7.23 -8.84
N MET A 83 3.49 6.75 -10.04
CA MET A 83 4.86 6.77 -10.56
C MET A 83 5.40 8.19 -10.73
N GLU A 84 4.59 9.11 -11.27
CA GLU A 84 4.99 10.50 -11.43
C GLU A 84 5.17 11.20 -10.08
N TYR A 85 4.34 10.86 -9.09
CA TYR A 85 4.49 11.35 -7.72
C TYR A 85 5.83 10.93 -7.13
N TRP A 86 6.24 9.68 -7.29
CA TRP A 86 7.56 9.22 -6.85
C TRP A 86 8.68 9.97 -7.53
N PHE A 87 8.64 10.14 -8.86
CA PHE A 87 9.70 10.83 -9.59
C PHE A 87 9.78 12.33 -9.31
N LYS A 88 8.70 12.97 -8.91
CA LYS A 88 8.71 14.38 -8.48
C LYS A 88 9.32 14.54 -7.09
N ARG A 89 9.14 13.57 -6.20
CA ARG A 89 9.61 13.63 -4.82
C ARG A 89 11.03 13.13 -4.63
N THR A 90 11.42 12.11 -5.38
CA THR A 90 12.79 11.62 -5.35
C THR A 90 13.60 12.27 -6.45
N LYS A 91 14.62 13.03 -6.07
CA LYS A 91 15.71 13.39 -6.99
C LYS A 91 16.61 12.18 -7.30
N ASN A 92 16.19 10.98 -6.91
CA ASN A 92 17.02 9.79 -6.92
C ASN A 92 16.92 9.09 -8.28
N GLU A 93 17.97 9.21 -9.07
CA GLU A 93 18.15 8.47 -10.34
C GLU A 93 18.07 6.94 -10.14
N ASP A 94 18.32 6.45 -8.91
CA ASP A 94 18.31 5.02 -8.63
C ASP A 94 16.90 4.41 -8.69
N LEU A 95 15.85 5.15 -8.34
CA LEU A 95 14.48 4.68 -8.48
C LEU A 95 14.14 4.35 -9.94
N LYS A 96 14.53 5.22 -10.88
CA LYS A 96 14.32 4.98 -12.32
C LYS A 96 15.04 3.73 -12.81
N LYS A 97 16.24 3.46 -12.27
CA LYS A 97 17.02 2.27 -12.60
C LYS A 97 16.42 1.00 -12.02
N LYS A 98 15.83 1.07 -10.82
CA LYS A 98 15.24 -0.08 -10.13
C LYS A 98 13.89 -0.51 -10.70
N ILE A 99 13.08 0.44 -11.19
CA ILE A 99 11.75 0.18 -11.79
C ILE A 99 11.60 0.81 -13.19
N PRO A 100 12.50 0.53 -14.14
CA PRO A 100 12.53 1.24 -15.43
C PRO A 100 11.31 0.95 -16.31
N PHE A 101 10.63 -0.17 -16.08
CA PHE A 101 9.55 -0.65 -16.94
C PHE A 101 8.14 -0.47 -16.34
N PHE A 102 7.99 0.28 -15.27
CA PHE A 102 6.73 0.40 -14.53
C PHE A 102 5.51 0.65 -15.44
N LYS A 103 5.57 1.67 -16.30
CA LYS A 103 4.46 1.98 -17.23
C LYS A 103 4.17 0.82 -18.20
N LYS A 104 5.21 0.17 -18.70
CA LYS A 104 5.09 -0.97 -19.60
C LYS A 104 4.42 -2.16 -18.92
N GLU A 105 4.81 -2.45 -17.68
CA GLU A 105 4.21 -3.55 -16.90
C GLU A 105 2.74 -3.25 -16.56
N ILE A 106 2.38 -2.00 -16.22
CA ILE A 106 0.97 -1.60 -16.04
C ILE A 106 0.18 -1.77 -17.35
N ASP A 107 0.72 -1.36 -18.48
CA ASP A 107 0.04 -1.54 -19.78
C ASP A 107 -0.11 -3.02 -20.16
N GLN A 108 0.88 -3.85 -19.85
CA GLN A 108 0.82 -5.29 -20.06
C GLN A 108 -0.22 -5.94 -19.12
N PHE A 109 -0.24 -5.57 -17.85
CA PHE A 109 -1.25 -6.03 -16.89
C PHE A 109 -2.66 -5.73 -17.38
N ILE A 110 -2.93 -4.49 -17.83
CA ILE A 110 -4.23 -4.11 -18.38
C ILE A 110 -4.61 -4.98 -19.59
N LYS A 111 -3.67 -5.33 -20.45
CA LYS A 111 -3.93 -6.24 -21.57
C LYS A 111 -4.29 -7.65 -21.09
N GLU A 112 -3.61 -8.15 -20.07
CA GLU A 112 -3.82 -9.50 -19.54
C GLU A 112 -5.17 -9.63 -18.81
N ILE A 113 -5.59 -8.58 -18.08
CA ILE A 113 -6.86 -8.60 -17.35
C ILE A 113 -8.07 -8.16 -18.18
N SER A 114 -7.90 -7.76 -19.43
CA SER A 114 -8.98 -7.29 -20.27
C SER A 114 -9.16 -8.14 -21.52
N PHE A 115 -10.41 -8.38 -21.89
CA PHE A 115 -10.77 -9.13 -23.09
C PHE A 115 -11.91 -8.45 -23.86
N GLY A 116 -12.15 -8.92 -25.08
CA GLY A 116 -13.08 -8.31 -26.00
C GLY A 116 -12.50 -7.05 -26.62
N ASN A 117 -13.08 -6.67 -27.75
CA ASN A 117 -12.72 -5.46 -28.47
C ASN A 117 -13.99 -4.96 -29.17
N PHE A 118 -14.82 -4.26 -28.42
CA PHE A 118 -16.13 -3.84 -28.85
C PHE A 118 -16.08 -2.40 -29.33
N PRO A 119 -16.32 -2.10 -30.62
CA PRO A 119 -16.42 -0.74 -31.09
C PRO A 119 -17.73 -0.10 -30.58
N MET A 120 -17.65 0.60 -29.49
CA MET A 120 -18.85 1.21 -28.87
C MET A 120 -18.58 2.68 -28.49
N ARG A 121 -19.58 3.52 -28.76
CA ARG A 121 -19.67 4.85 -28.17
C ARG A 121 -20.50 4.74 -26.89
N LEU A 122 -19.83 4.89 -25.75
CA LEU A 122 -20.47 4.82 -24.46
C LEU A 122 -20.79 6.23 -23.97
N PHE A 123 -22.02 6.44 -23.49
CA PHE A 123 -22.54 7.73 -23.02
C PHE A 123 -21.65 8.37 -21.94
N TRP A 124 -21.08 7.58 -21.04
CA TRP A 124 -20.23 8.11 -19.98
C TRP A 124 -19.00 8.87 -20.51
N ARG A 125 -18.48 8.53 -21.67
CA ARG A 125 -17.37 9.26 -22.31
C ARG A 125 -17.78 10.67 -22.73
N GLU A 126 -18.99 10.80 -23.24
CA GLU A 126 -19.55 12.10 -23.62
C GLU A 126 -19.80 12.97 -22.39
N LEU A 127 -20.26 12.33 -21.29
CA LEU A 127 -20.47 12.99 -20.00
C LEU A 127 -19.18 13.54 -19.38
N MET A 128 -18.04 12.87 -19.64
CA MET A 128 -16.72 13.26 -19.10
C MET A 128 -15.92 14.15 -20.05
N GLU A 129 -16.43 14.45 -21.24
CA GLU A 129 -15.77 15.41 -22.16
C GLU A 129 -15.78 16.82 -21.55
N THR A 130 -14.60 17.46 -21.50
CA THR A 130 -14.55 18.88 -21.10
C THR A 130 -15.10 19.76 -22.22
N PRO A 131 -15.57 21.00 -21.92
CA PRO A 131 -16.02 21.93 -22.93
C PRO A 131 -15.02 22.15 -24.07
N GLU A 132 -13.73 22.20 -23.73
CA GLU A 132 -12.64 22.38 -24.71
C GLU A 132 -12.52 21.15 -25.63
N GLN A 133 -12.58 19.95 -25.06
CA GLN A 133 -12.57 18.69 -25.83
C GLN A 133 -13.76 18.61 -26.77
N TYR A 134 -14.96 18.98 -26.28
CA TYR A 134 -16.16 19.01 -27.09
C TYR A 134 -16.04 19.99 -28.29
N ILE A 135 -15.53 21.22 -28.02
CA ILE A 135 -15.33 22.23 -29.09
C ILE A 135 -14.29 21.72 -30.10
N PHE A 136 -13.17 21.15 -29.63
CA PHE A 136 -12.12 20.63 -30.48
C PHE A 136 -12.60 19.48 -31.37
N ASP A 137 -13.40 18.57 -30.82
CA ASP A 137 -13.98 17.48 -31.58
C ASP A 137 -14.98 17.95 -32.65
N ARG A 138 -15.75 19.02 -32.34
CA ARG A 138 -16.65 19.67 -33.33
C ARG A 138 -15.85 20.29 -34.48
N LEU A 139 -14.74 20.98 -34.17
CA LEU A 139 -13.87 21.58 -35.18
C LEU A 139 -13.25 20.50 -36.07
N LYS A 140 -12.70 19.43 -35.48
CA LYS A 140 -12.17 18.28 -36.24
C LYS A 140 -13.22 17.69 -37.19
N LYS A 141 -14.47 17.53 -36.73
CA LYS A 141 -15.55 17.01 -37.54
C LYS A 141 -15.84 17.92 -38.75
N ARG A 142 -15.79 19.25 -38.53
CA ARG A 142 -16.04 20.24 -39.64
C ARG A 142 -14.98 20.16 -40.74
N ILE A 143 -13.72 19.81 -40.40
CA ILE A 143 -12.63 19.66 -41.37
C ILE A 143 -12.48 18.23 -41.88
N GLY A 144 -13.55 17.39 -41.74
CA GLY A 144 -13.62 16.06 -42.34
C GLY A 144 -12.94 14.93 -41.52
N PHE A 145 -12.42 15.20 -40.33
CA PHE A 145 -11.88 14.12 -39.46
C PHE A 145 -13.02 13.27 -38.92
N LYS A 146 -13.05 11.99 -39.25
CA LYS A 146 -13.95 11.02 -38.64
C LYS A 146 -13.45 10.67 -37.22
N LYS A 147 -14.29 10.87 -36.19
CA LYS A 147 -14.00 10.43 -34.83
C LYS A 147 -13.90 8.90 -34.84
N LYS A 148 -12.73 8.36 -34.50
CA LYS A 148 -12.55 6.92 -34.37
C LYS A 148 -13.41 6.40 -33.26
N ILE A 149 -14.19 5.34 -33.51
CA ILE A 149 -14.99 4.68 -32.48
C ILE A 149 -14.02 4.02 -31.49
N PRO A 150 -14.07 4.38 -30.20
CA PRO A 150 -13.21 3.77 -29.20
C PRO A 150 -13.55 2.30 -29.01
N GLN A 151 -12.57 1.52 -28.62
CA GLN A 151 -12.75 0.09 -28.31
C GLN A 151 -13.01 -0.07 -26.81
N SER A 152 -14.10 -0.72 -26.46
CA SER A 152 -14.44 -1.07 -25.08
C SER A 152 -13.97 -2.49 -24.75
N ARG A 153 -13.62 -2.74 -23.50
CA ARG A 153 -13.13 -4.03 -23.02
C ARG A 153 -13.83 -4.42 -21.73
N LEU A 154 -13.96 -5.72 -21.53
CA LEU A 154 -14.41 -6.34 -20.28
C LEU A 154 -13.20 -6.76 -19.44
N ILE A 155 -13.41 -6.89 -18.14
CA ILE A 155 -12.39 -7.37 -17.19
C ILE A 155 -12.60 -8.87 -16.96
N VAL A 156 -11.49 -9.62 -16.83
CA VAL A 156 -11.46 -11.04 -16.49
C VAL A 156 -12.04 -11.33 -15.09
N SER A 157 -12.13 -12.58 -14.71
CA SER A 157 -12.58 -12.98 -13.37
C SER A 157 -11.69 -12.44 -12.25
N GLN A 158 -12.21 -12.34 -11.02
CA GLN A 158 -11.41 -11.91 -9.86
C GLN A 158 -10.16 -12.80 -9.67
N LYS A 159 -10.30 -14.10 -9.84
CA LYS A 159 -9.18 -15.04 -9.71
C LYS A 159 -8.07 -14.74 -10.72
N ASP A 160 -8.44 -14.55 -11.98
CA ASP A 160 -7.47 -14.26 -13.05
C ASP A 160 -6.82 -12.89 -12.86
N LEU A 161 -7.57 -11.91 -12.35
CA LEU A 161 -7.04 -10.59 -12.01
C LEU A 161 -5.99 -10.69 -10.89
N ILE A 162 -6.25 -11.46 -9.83
CA ILE A 162 -5.28 -11.66 -8.73
C ILE A 162 -4.00 -12.30 -9.27
N ILE A 163 -4.11 -13.36 -10.09
CA ILE A 163 -2.95 -14.02 -10.70
C ILE A 163 -2.15 -13.05 -11.58
N ALA A 164 -2.83 -12.25 -12.39
CA ALA A 164 -2.18 -11.24 -13.23
C ALA A 164 -1.51 -10.15 -12.38
N ALA A 165 -2.11 -9.74 -11.25
CA ALA A 165 -1.51 -8.77 -10.35
C ALA A 165 -0.27 -9.32 -9.63
N GLN A 166 -0.28 -10.60 -9.24
CA GLN A 166 0.91 -11.26 -8.70
C GLN A 166 2.05 -11.30 -9.74
N LYS A 167 1.74 -11.59 -10.99
CA LYS A 167 2.71 -11.55 -12.08
C LYS A 167 3.24 -10.13 -12.32
N LEU A 168 2.35 -9.12 -12.31
CA LEU A 168 2.74 -7.71 -12.39
C LEU A 168 3.79 -7.35 -11.34
N HIS A 169 3.53 -7.68 -10.06
CA HIS A 169 4.46 -7.38 -8.97
C HIS A 169 5.78 -8.13 -9.12
N ASN A 170 5.75 -9.41 -9.49
CA ASN A 170 6.97 -10.19 -9.74
C ASN A 170 7.81 -9.56 -10.85
N ASN A 171 7.20 -9.14 -11.97
CA ASN A 171 7.88 -8.48 -13.06
C ASN A 171 8.48 -7.12 -12.66
N MET A 172 7.76 -6.35 -11.84
CA MET A 172 8.22 -5.04 -11.39
C MET A 172 9.35 -5.11 -10.37
N PHE A 173 9.25 -6.02 -9.41
CA PHE A 173 10.06 -5.95 -8.20
C PHE A 173 11.07 -7.09 -8.03
N CYS A 174 10.79 -8.30 -8.54
CA CYS A 174 11.66 -9.45 -8.29
C CYS A 174 12.83 -9.60 -9.27
N ILE A 175 12.75 -8.99 -10.44
CA ILE A 175 13.78 -9.17 -11.51
C ILE A 175 15.19 -8.79 -11.02
N ASN A 176 15.30 -7.70 -10.26
CA ASN A 176 16.58 -7.18 -9.79
C ASN A 176 16.89 -7.57 -8.33
N SER A 177 16.11 -8.45 -7.72
CA SER A 177 16.25 -8.80 -6.29
C SER A 177 17.40 -9.78 -6.03
N ASN A 178 17.96 -10.42 -7.06
CA ASN A 178 19.00 -11.44 -6.94
C ASN A 178 18.66 -12.56 -5.92
N GLY A 179 17.36 -12.91 -5.82
CA GLY A 179 16.86 -13.91 -4.88
C GLY A 179 16.71 -13.43 -3.45
N CYS A 180 16.97 -12.17 -3.14
CA CYS A 180 16.62 -11.55 -1.86
C CYS A 180 15.12 -11.28 -1.79
N PRO A 181 14.49 -11.42 -0.60
CA PRO A 181 13.12 -10.96 -0.41
C PRO A 181 12.98 -9.47 -0.73
N VAL A 182 11.91 -9.13 -1.43
CA VAL A 182 11.57 -7.73 -1.75
C VAL A 182 10.91 -7.09 -0.53
N LEU A 183 11.46 -5.98 -0.06
CA LEU A 183 10.91 -5.17 1.01
C LEU A 183 10.04 -4.06 0.44
N LEU A 184 8.79 -3.96 0.89
CA LEU A 184 7.86 -2.90 0.50
C LEU A 184 7.32 -2.18 1.73
N ASP A 185 7.33 -0.84 1.69
CA ASP A 185 6.63 -0.01 2.66
C ASP A 185 5.22 0.28 2.16
N GLN A 186 4.21 0.13 3.05
CA GLN A 186 2.79 0.36 2.78
C GLN A 186 2.29 -0.35 1.50
N GLY A 187 2.77 -1.59 1.26
CA GLY A 187 2.37 -2.40 0.11
C GLY A 187 0.92 -2.89 0.15
N GLY A 188 0.11 -2.39 1.06
CA GLY A 188 -1.29 -2.71 1.27
C GLY A 188 -1.92 -1.80 2.30
N SER A 189 -3.11 -2.15 2.75
CA SER A 189 -3.87 -1.39 3.74
C SER A 189 -3.68 -1.94 5.14
N GLY A 190 -3.27 -1.10 6.09
CA GLY A 190 -3.27 -1.43 7.52
C GLY A 190 -4.67 -1.73 8.08
N TRP A 191 -5.73 -1.30 7.39
CA TRP A 191 -7.12 -1.58 7.75
C TRP A 191 -7.61 -2.95 7.24
N ASN A 192 -7.10 -3.41 6.11
CA ASN A 192 -7.49 -4.65 5.45
C ASN A 192 -6.24 -5.38 4.94
N PRO A 193 -5.34 -5.80 5.84
CA PRO A 193 -4.02 -6.30 5.42
C PRO A 193 -4.11 -7.56 4.55
N THR A 194 -4.91 -8.56 4.92
CA THR A 194 -5.07 -9.79 4.15
C THR A 194 -5.61 -9.51 2.75
N GLU A 195 -6.69 -8.72 2.65
CA GLU A 195 -7.35 -8.46 1.38
C GLU A 195 -6.50 -7.60 0.43
N SER A 196 -5.72 -6.67 0.97
CA SER A 196 -4.91 -5.76 0.17
C SER A 196 -3.57 -6.35 -0.28
N THR A 197 -3.10 -7.42 0.36
CA THR A 197 -1.80 -8.02 0.04
C THR A 197 -1.90 -9.33 -0.75
N LYS A 198 -3.09 -9.85 -1.01
CA LYS A 198 -3.30 -11.07 -1.83
C LYS A 198 -2.78 -10.95 -3.28
N TYR A 199 -2.50 -9.76 -3.72
CA TYR A 199 -1.88 -9.47 -5.03
C TYR A 199 -0.37 -9.72 -5.05
N PHE A 200 0.24 -10.09 -3.92
CA PHE A 200 1.64 -10.50 -3.82
C PHE A 200 1.73 -12.01 -3.61
N GLU A 201 2.56 -12.66 -4.41
CA GLU A 201 2.83 -14.08 -4.27
C GLU A 201 3.82 -14.32 -3.12
N ASP A 202 3.59 -15.35 -2.29
CA ASP A 202 4.53 -15.78 -1.24
C ASP A 202 5.07 -14.60 -0.39
N HIS A 203 4.20 -14.01 0.42
CA HIS A 203 4.50 -12.80 1.19
C HIS A 203 4.38 -13.00 2.70
N LYS A 204 5.08 -12.17 3.46
CA LYS A 204 4.92 -11.98 4.91
C LYS A 204 4.64 -10.51 5.20
N ILE A 205 3.74 -10.28 6.15
CA ILE A 205 3.27 -8.95 6.54
C ILE A 205 3.71 -8.67 7.97
N VAL A 206 4.22 -7.47 8.19
CA VAL A 206 4.44 -6.93 9.53
C VAL A 206 3.54 -5.71 9.69
N LEU A 207 2.51 -5.87 10.49
CA LEU A 207 1.54 -4.82 10.78
C LEU A 207 1.91 -4.13 12.09
N VAL A 208 2.13 -2.82 12.03
CA VAL A 208 2.61 -2.04 13.16
C VAL A 208 1.47 -1.30 13.81
N THR A 209 1.33 -1.49 15.12
CA THR A 209 0.40 -0.74 15.99
C THR A 209 1.19 0.15 16.95
N ARG A 210 0.52 1.09 17.59
CA ARG A 210 1.14 2.05 18.51
C ARG A 210 0.20 2.39 19.66
N ASP A 211 0.77 2.88 20.74
CA ASP A 211 0.02 3.49 21.84
C ASP A 211 -0.95 4.55 21.30
N PRO A 212 -2.26 4.45 21.60
CA PRO A 212 -3.25 5.37 21.07
C PRO A 212 -3.00 6.83 21.45
N ARG A 213 -2.41 7.10 22.60
CA ARG A 213 -2.06 8.46 23.06
C ARG A 213 -0.99 9.08 22.16
N ASP A 214 0.06 8.32 21.86
CA ASP A 214 1.15 8.76 20.96
C ASP A 214 0.68 8.86 19.50
N GLN A 215 -0.19 7.94 19.08
CA GLN A 215 -0.76 8.00 17.74
C GLN A 215 -1.66 9.22 17.57
N PHE A 216 -2.49 9.54 18.56
CA PHE A 216 -3.29 10.76 18.56
C PHE A 216 -2.44 12.03 18.55
N ALA A 217 -1.39 12.08 19.39
CA ALA A 217 -0.46 13.19 19.43
C ALA A 217 0.18 13.47 18.05
N GLU A 218 0.59 12.41 17.36
CA GLU A 218 1.18 12.52 16.04
C GLU A 218 0.17 12.95 14.97
N LEU A 219 -1.02 12.37 14.96
CA LEU A 219 -2.09 12.77 14.03
C LEU A 219 -2.47 14.25 14.22
N ARG A 220 -2.53 14.73 15.45
CA ARG A 220 -2.82 16.12 15.77
C ARG A 220 -1.71 17.06 15.31
N GLN A 221 -0.45 16.69 15.53
CA GLN A 221 0.71 17.46 15.06
C GLN A 221 0.69 17.65 13.54
N TYR A 222 0.27 16.64 12.80
CA TYR A 222 0.13 16.70 11.33
C TYR A 222 -1.23 17.20 10.85
N LYS A 223 -2.09 17.73 11.75
CA LYS A 223 -3.43 18.22 11.43
C LYS A 223 -4.32 17.18 10.75
N LYS A 224 -4.18 15.91 11.14
CA LYS A 224 -4.95 14.78 10.64
C LYS A 224 -6.05 14.30 11.61
N ALA A 225 -6.02 14.77 12.86
CA ALA A 225 -7.07 14.59 13.85
C ALA A 225 -7.48 15.95 14.41
N GLU A 226 -8.78 16.24 14.41
CA GLU A 226 -9.35 17.51 14.93
C GLU A 226 -9.78 17.37 16.38
N SER A 227 -10.37 16.23 16.75
CA SER A 227 -10.92 15.98 18.09
C SER A 227 -10.48 14.62 18.63
N VAL A 228 -10.47 14.51 19.94
CA VAL A 228 -10.20 13.24 20.63
C VAL A 228 -11.34 12.25 20.42
N GLU A 229 -12.60 12.72 20.37
CA GLU A 229 -13.78 11.90 20.12
C GLU A 229 -13.70 11.22 18.74
N GLY A 230 -13.44 11.99 17.69
CA GLY A 230 -13.25 11.45 16.33
C GLY A 230 -12.09 10.47 16.25
N PHE A 231 -11.01 10.73 16.99
CA PHE A 231 -9.90 9.78 17.09
C PHE A 231 -10.31 8.48 17.79
N ILE A 232 -11.06 8.56 18.89
CA ILE A 232 -11.54 7.39 19.64
C ILE A 232 -12.41 6.50 18.74
N GLU A 233 -13.32 7.07 17.98
CA GLU A 233 -14.15 6.32 17.02
C GLU A 233 -13.28 5.65 15.94
N TRP A 234 -12.37 6.41 15.34
CA TRP A 234 -11.46 5.93 14.30
C TRP A 234 -10.54 4.80 14.79
N TYR A 235 -9.91 4.99 15.96
CA TYR A 235 -8.98 4.02 16.54
C TYR A 235 -9.73 2.76 17.02
N GLY A 236 -10.91 2.93 17.61
CA GLY A 236 -11.75 1.84 18.06
C GLY A 236 -12.18 0.94 16.91
N GLU A 237 -12.64 1.52 15.79
CA GLU A 237 -12.99 0.74 14.61
C GLU A 237 -11.77 0.03 14.02
N MET A 238 -10.62 0.70 14.00
CA MET A 238 -9.37 0.08 13.57
C MET A 238 -9.01 -1.14 14.43
N GLN A 239 -9.00 -1.01 15.75
CA GLN A 239 -8.69 -2.12 16.65
C GLN A 239 -9.70 -3.26 16.52
N ARG A 240 -10.99 -2.94 16.42
CA ARG A 240 -12.02 -3.94 16.17
C ARG A 240 -11.73 -4.79 14.93
N ARG A 241 -11.26 -4.18 13.84
CA ARG A 241 -10.87 -4.90 12.62
C ARG A 241 -9.59 -5.69 12.79
N LEU A 242 -8.60 -5.13 13.46
CA LEU A 242 -7.32 -5.82 13.71
C LEU A 242 -7.51 -7.08 14.56
N ASN A 243 -8.41 -7.03 15.54
CA ASN A 243 -8.73 -8.17 16.40
C ASN A 243 -9.44 -9.33 15.65
N LEU A 244 -9.99 -9.08 14.46
CA LEU A 244 -10.58 -10.12 13.60
C LEU A 244 -9.56 -10.79 12.67
N ILE A 245 -8.33 -10.30 12.63
CA ILE A 245 -7.30 -10.86 11.76
C ILE A 245 -6.89 -12.24 12.27
N ASN A 246 -7.07 -13.24 11.41
CA ASN A 246 -6.60 -14.61 11.63
C ASN A 246 -5.83 -15.08 10.39
N ASP A 247 -4.67 -14.47 10.14
CA ASP A 247 -3.83 -14.79 8.98
C ASP A 247 -2.40 -15.09 9.46
N PRO A 248 -1.89 -16.32 9.28
CA PRO A 248 -0.55 -16.69 9.74
C PRO A 248 0.57 -15.97 8.99
N ASN A 249 0.26 -15.24 7.93
CA ASN A 249 1.22 -14.40 7.22
C ASN A 249 1.37 -13.01 7.84
N ILE A 250 0.57 -12.67 8.85
CA ILE A 250 0.58 -11.36 9.50
C ILE A 250 1.18 -11.49 10.90
N LEU A 251 2.21 -10.71 11.17
CA LEU A 251 2.74 -10.45 12.50
C LEU A 251 2.35 -9.04 12.92
N ILE A 252 1.58 -8.92 13.99
CA ILE A 252 1.30 -7.62 14.62
C ILE A 252 2.42 -7.29 15.59
N VAL A 253 3.01 -6.10 15.47
CA VAL A 253 4.11 -5.60 16.30
C VAL A 253 3.74 -4.25 16.88
N LYS A 254 3.81 -4.11 18.21
CA LYS A 254 3.72 -2.80 18.85
C LYS A 254 5.01 -2.02 18.61
N PHE A 255 4.90 -0.77 18.20
CA PHE A 255 6.04 0.13 17.96
C PHE A 255 6.92 0.24 19.21
N GLU A 256 6.32 0.42 20.37
CA GLU A 256 7.01 0.58 21.65
C GLU A 256 7.82 -0.66 21.99
N ASP A 257 7.25 -1.86 21.83
CA ASP A 257 7.94 -3.13 22.08
C ASP A 257 9.14 -3.30 21.15
N PHE A 258 8.99 -2.90 19.88
CA PHE A 258 10.09 -2.98 18.91
C PHE A 258 11.23 -2.05 19.29
N VAL A 259 10.92 -0.84 19.76
CA VAL A 259 11.93 0.18 20.07
C VAL A 259 12.60 -0.08 21.43
N MET A 260 11.85 -0.53 22.42
CA MET A 260 12.33 -0.72 23.80
C MET A 260 12.92 -2.12 24.03
N ASN A 261 12.25 -3.16 23.54
CA ASN A 261 12.66 -4.57 23.69
C ASN A 261 13.27 -5.11 22.39
N ASN A 262 14.21 -4.37 21.85
CA ASN A 262 14.72 -4.51 20.50
C ASN A 262 15.15 -5.96 20.14
N GLU A 263 15.93 -6.63 20.98
CA GLU A 263 16.43 -7.98 20.67
C GLU A 263 15.31 -9.02 20.54
N GLN A 264 14.34 -9.02 21.46
CA GLN A 264 13.25 -9.99 21.44
C GLN A 264 12.32 -9.73 20.25
N SER A 265 12.02 -8.48 19.99
CA SER A 265 11.17 -8.04 18.86
C SER A 265 11.84 -8.36 17.52
N ILE A 266 13.16 -8.13 17.40
CA ILE A 266 13.94 -8.53 16.22
C ILE A 266 13.91 -10.04 16.01
N LYS A 267 14.08 -10.84 17.07
CA LYS A 267 14.02 -12.31 16.96
C LYS A 267 12.65 -12.78 16.46
N LYS A 268 11.55 -12.20 16.98
CA LYS A 268 10.18 -12.49 16.50
C LYS A 268 10.00 -12.09 15.03
N LEU A 269 10.45 -10.90 14.68
CA LEU A 269 10.38 -10.36 13.32
C LEU A 269 11.14 -11.26 12.33
N CYS A 270 12.40 -11.58 12.65
CA CYS A 270 13.24 -12.43 11.80
C CYS A 270 12.68 -13.85 11.65
N LYS A 271 12.12 -14.42 12.72
CA LYS A 271 11.45 -15.73 12.66
C LYS A 271 10.24 -15.70 11.74
N HIS A 272 9.40 -14.67 11.85
CA HIS A 272 8.18 -14.53 11.03
C HIS A 272 8.51 -14.32 9.54
N THR A 273 9.48 -13.47 9.25
CA THR A 273 9.91 -13.13 7.89
C THR A 273 10.94 -14.10 7.30
N ALA A 274 11.33 -15.14 8.04
CA ALA A 274 12.33 -16.13 7.64
C ALA A 274 13.68 -15.54 7.19
N ILE A 275 14.08 -14.41 7.81
CA ILE A 275 15.39 -13.77 7.59
C ILE A 275 16.34 -14.03 8.76
N SER A 276 17.65 -13.91 8.53
CA SER A 276 18.66 -14.19 9.55
C SER A 276 18.70 -13.11 10.65
N PRO A 277 18.60 -13.44 11.93
CA PRO A 277 18.75 -12.47 13.01
C PRO A 277 20.20 -11.95 13.16
N ASN A 278 21.18 -12.64 12.55
CA ASN A 278 22.60 -12.31 12.70
C ASN A 278 23.08 -11.20 11.76
N ILE A 279 22.27 -10.79 10.80
CA ILE A 279 22.59 -9.71 9.88
C ILE A 279 22.27 -8.38 10.56
N LYS A 280 23.31 -7.56 10.72
CA LYS A 280 23.18 -6.23 11.33
C LYS A 280 22.41 -5.28 10.41
N SER A 281 21.63 -4.40 11.03
CA SER A 281 20.99 -3.26 10.38
C SER A 281 21.73 -1.97 10.74
N THR A 282 21.66 -1.00 9.84
CA THR A 282 22.15 0.36 10.10
C THR A 282 21.15 1.22 10.90
N TYR A 283 19.99 0.68 11.23
CA TYR A 283 18.95 1.34 12.01
C TYR A 283 19.43 1.78 13.39
N GLN A 284 19.06 3.00 13.77
CA GLN A 284 19.41 3.60 15.06
C GLN A 284 18.17 3.71 15.97
N SER A 285 17.97 2.73 16.85
CA SER A 285 16.80 2.65 17.75
C SER A 285 16.64 3.90 18.63
N ASN A 286 17.74 4.55 19.03
CA ASN A 286 17.71 5.75 19.87
C ASN A 286 16.96 6.93 19.22
N LEU A 287 16.94 7.02 17.90
CA LEU A 287 16.15 8.04 17.20
C LEU A 287 14.64 7.78 17.33
N SER A 288 14.23 6.52 17.28
CA SER A 288 12.84 6.14 17.43
C SER A 288 12.33 6.19 18.87
N LYS A 289 13.21 6.01 19.88
CA LYS A 289 12.84 6.14 21.32
C LYS A 289 12.25 7.50 21.66
N LYS A 290 12.68 8.57 20.99
CA LYS A 290 12.14 9.92 21.18
C LYS A 290 10.67 10.06 20.80
N ASN A 291 10.12 9.08 20.12
CA ASN A 291 8.73 9.05 19.69
C ASN A 291 7.80 8.30 20.65
N ILE A 292 8.34 7.77 21.75
CA ILE A 292 7.58 7.14 22.83
C ILE A 292 7.21 8.20 23.85
N CYS A 293 5.98 8.16 24.36
CA CYS A 293 5.41 9.12 25.31
C CYS A 293 5.41 10.59 24.83
N LYS A 294 5.35 10.83 23.52
CA LYS A 294 5.21 12.18 22.97
C LYS A 294 3.93 12.88 23.40
N PHE A 295 2.88 12.10 23.68
CA PHE A 295 1.60 12.63 24.09
C PHE A 295 1.68 13.54 25.32
N SER A 296 2.59 13.25 26.24
CA SER A 296 2.76 14.04 27.48
C SER A 296 3.01 15.54 27.25
N ASN A 297 3.59 15.90 26.09
CA ASN A 297 3.92 17.26 25.71
C ASN A 297 2.99 17.87 24.64
N LEU A 298 2.14 17.05 24.02
CA LEU A 298 1.38 17.46 22.82
C LEU A 298 -0.13 17.33 22.98
N VAL A 299 -0.60 16.62 24.02
CA VAL A 299 -2.02 16.32 24.23
C VAL A 299 -2.45 16.84 25.61
N LEU A 300 -3.65 17.36 25.72
CA LEU A 300 -4.19 17.85 26.98
C LEU A 300 -4.50 16.67 27.92
N GLN A 301 -4.34 16.87 29.23
CA GLN A 301 -4.51 15.82 30.23
C GLN A 301 -5.91 15.18 30.17
N ASN A 302 -6.95 15.98 30.00
CA ASN A 302 -8.33 15.47 29.88
C ASN A 302 -8.57 14.64 28.62
N GLU A 303 -7.82 14.90 27.54
CA GLU A 303 -7.88 14.09 26.31
C GLU A 303 -7.14 12.77 26.50
N ILE A 304 -6.00 12.78 27.20
CA ILE A 304 -5.26 11.57 27.57
C ILE A 304 -6.16 10.65 28.38
N GLU A 305 -6.81 11.18 29.44
CA GLU A 305 -7.72 10.42 30.30
C GLU A 305 -8.89 9.82 29.51
N LYS A 306 -9.45 10.54 28.55
CA LYS A 306 -10.50 10.00 27.66
C LYS A 306 -9.99 8.81 26.84
N ILE A 307 -8.82 8.93 26.23
CA ILE A 307 -8.21 7.84 25.44
C ILE A 307 -7.94 6.62 26.34
N GLU A 308 -7.35 6.84 27.52
CA GLU A 308 -7.03 5.77 28.47
C GLU A 308 -8.27 5.07 29.00
N SER A 309 -9.37 5.80 29.23
CA SER A 309 -10.62 5.22 29.72
C SER A 309 -11.22 4.19 28.73
N VAL A 310 -10.94 4.36 27.42
CA VAL A 310 -11.48 3.48 26.38
C VAL A 310 -10.47 2.42 25.93
N PHE A 311 -9.18 2.77 25.89
CA PHE A 311 -8.13 1.96 25.26
C PHE A 311 -7.00 1.54 26.20
N LYS A 312 -7.28 1.38 27.48
CA LYS A 312 -6.30 1.03 28.51
C LYS A 312 -5.44 -0.20 28.13
N GLU A 313 -6.04 -1.19 27.49
CA GLU A 313 -5.35 -2.43 27.07
C GLU A 313 -4.32 -2.22 25.92
N TYR A 314 -4.43 -1.13 25.18
CA TYR A 314 -3.54 -0.78 24.08
C TYR A 314 -2.46 0.22 24.48
N THR A 315 -2.56 0.84 25.66
CA THR A 315 -1.55 1.77 26.16
C THR A 315 -0.25 1.06 26.51
N PHE A 316 0.84 1.79 26.38
CA PHE A 316 2.17 1.36 26.82
C PHE A 316 2.48 1.97 28.18
N ASN A 317 2.82 1.12 29.16
CA ASN A 317 3.15 1.52 30.54
C ASN A 317 4.64 1.47 30.79
#